data_479e731c6cd6d319a8c7ab704901af23
#
_entry.id   479e731c6cd6d319a8c7ab704901af23
#
_cell.length_a   1.000
_cell.length_b   1.000
_cell.length_c   1.000
_cell.angle_alpha   90.00
_cell.angle_beta   90.00
_cell.angle_gamma   90.00
#
_symmetry.space_group_name_H-M   'P 1'
#
loop_
_entity.id
_entity.type
_entity.pdbx_description
1 polymer ?
#
loop_
_entity_poly.entity_id
_entity_poly.type
_entity_poly.pdbx_seq_one_letter_code
_entity_poly.pdbx_strand_id
1 'polypeptide(L)'
;MAVMAVPRPAPPPPLDRPELPAPTYRRILGGRLIAMAMQWPFFISSLILGFGWILMYGPAGFISTYFKDIFGGVPWNLYSIPGMAITEAVALAPIAYVFCANALRQSDSSLESAAQVCGAGPFRILRAVIVPMLRPPMVYSSILVFSMSIETLSVPLLYGQPVGIKVFSTFLYTNGLQSINPDYGVLGSASVLILFVTVGLVFVQAKL
;
A
#
# COMPACT_ATOMS: atom_id res chain seq x y z
N MET A 1 68.71 23.45 -2.80
CA MET A 1 68.08 22.83 -1.61
C MET A 1 67.00 21.86 -2.10
N ALA A 2 67.30 20.55 -2.20
CA ALA A 2 66.33 19.55 -2.62
C ALA A 2 65.50 19.13 -1.39
N VAL A 3 64.19 19.46 -1.40
CA VAL A 3 63.24 19.00 -0.37
C VAL A 3 63.03 17.51 -0.54
N MET A 4 63.62 16.75 0.37
CA MET A 4 63.47 15.27 0.44
C MET A 4 62.01 14.95 0.70
N ALA A 5 61.26 14.44 -0.32
CA ALA A 5 59.89 14.02 -0.20
C ALA A 5 59.81 12.76 0.68
N VAL A 6 59.21 12.89 1.85
CA VAL A 6 58.92 11.77 2.73
C VAL A 6 57.91 10.87 2.04
N PRO A 7 58.23 9.56 1.80
CA PRO A 7 57.27 8.66 1.17
C PRO A 7 56.02 8.52 2.06
N ARG A 8 54.85 8.66 1.47
CA ARG A 8 53.55 8.43 2.18
C ARG A 8 53.50 6.94 2.61
N PRO A 9 53.12 6.67 3.86
CA PRO A 9 52.90 5.28 4.28
C PRO A 9 51.84 4.65 3.40
N ALA A 10 52.05 3.37 3.03
CA ALA A 10 51.11 2.59 2.28
C ALA A 10 49.73 2.57 3.02
N PRO A 11 48.63 2.66 2.28
CA PRO A 11 47.33 2.54 2.91
C PRO A 11 47.20 1.20 3.64
N PRO A 12 46.57 1.15 4.85
CA PRO A 12 46.41 -0.12 5.55
C PRO A 12 45.62 -1.09 4.66
N PRO A 13 45.92 -2.39 4.75
CA PRO A 13 45.21 -3.42 4.00
C PRO A 13 43.71 -3.32 4.31
N PRO A 14 42.82 -3.56 3.33
CA PRO A 14 41.37 -3.54 3.59
C PRO A 14 41.10 -4.52 4.73
N LEU A 15 40.50 -4.01 5.79
CA LEU A 15 40.03 -4.84 6.90
C LEU A 15 39.11 -5.91 6.32
N ASP A 16 39.51 -7.17 6.49
CA ASP A 16 38.70 -8.33 6.13
C ASP A 16 37.43 -8.27 7.03
N ARG A 17 36.43 -7.54 6.56
CA ARG A 17 35.16 -7.45 7.28
C ARG A 17 34.49 -8.80 7.13
N PRO A 18 34.28 -9.56 8.21
CA PRO A 18 33.48 -10.78 8.12
C PRO A 18 32.18 -10.42 7.46
N GLU A 19 31.86 -11.08 6.34
CA GLU A 19 30.61 -10.89 5.64
C GLU A 19 29.48 -11.14 6.65
N LEU A 20 28.83 -10.08 7.10
CA LEU A 20 27.70 -10.18 8.01
C LEU A 20 26.64 -11.08 7.35
N PRO A 21 26.12 -12.08 8.06
CA PRO A 21 25.11 -12.96 7.49
C PRO A 21 23.95 -12.12 6.95
N ALA A 22 23.55 -12.44 5.71
CA ALA A 22 22.47 -11.74 5.04
C ALA A 22 21.24 -11.65 5.96
N PRO A 23 20.59 -10.49 6.08
CA PRO A 23 19.48 -10.27 7.01
C PRO A 23 18.42 -11.36 6.85
N THR A 24 17.94 -11.88 7.97
CA THR A 24 17.08 -13.08 8.06
C THR A 24 15.83 -12.99 7.18
N TYR A 25 15.29 -11.78 6.96
CA TYR A 25 14.10 -11.57 6.13
C TYR A 25 14.35 -11.82 4.61
N ARG A 26 15.60 -11.78 4.13
CA ARG A 26 15.94 -12.09 2.73
C ARG A 26 15.87 -13.57 2.39
N ARG A 27 15.83 -14.44 3.39
CA ARG A 27 15.88 -15.91 3.21
C ARG A 27 14.51 -16.60 3.26
N ILE A 28 13.39 -15.86 3.20
CA ILE A 28 12.08 -16.48 3.15
C ILE A 28 11.93 -17.18 1.79
N LEU A 29 11.83 -18.52 1.83
CA LEU A 29 11.46 -19.30 0.64
C LEU A 29 10.15 -18.74 0.07
N GLY A 30 10.17 -18.30 -1.20
CA GLY A 30 9.00 -17.69 -1.81
C GLY A 30 8.86 -16.16 -1.63
N GLY A 31 9.77 -15.50 -0.90
CA GLY A 31 9.71 -14.03 -0.71
C GLY A 31 9.65 -13.26 -2.02
N ARG A 32 10.30 -13.77 -3.09
CA ARG A 32 10.22 -13.17 -4.43
C ARG A 32 8.83 -13.34 -5.07
N LEU A 33 8.19 -14.49 -4.87
CA LEU A 33 6.84 -14.74 -5.37
C LEU A 33 5.82 -13.88 -4.63
N ILE A 34 5.93 -13.75 -3.31
CA ILE A 34 5.08 -12.87 -2.51
C ILE A 34 5.26 -11.41 -2.94
N ALA A 35 6.50 -10.97 -3.18
CA ALA A 35 6.78 -9.63 -3.68
C ALA A 35 6.15 -9.37 -5.05
N MET A 36 6.22 -10.32 -5.97
CA MET A 36 5.56 -10.24 -7.28
C MET A 36 4.03 -10.23 -7.13
N ALA A 37 3.48 -11.11 -6.30
CA ALA A 37 2.05 -11.18 -6.04
C ALA A 37 1.51 -9.88 -5.42
N MET A 38 2.27 -9.24 -4.51
CA MET A 38 1.91 -7.95 -3.93
C MET A 38 1.92 -6.81 -4.94
N GLN A 39 2.72 -6.89 -6.00
CA GLN A 39 2.79 -5.86 -7.03
C GLN A 39 1.81 -6.09 -8.19
N TRP A 40 1.27 -7.30 -8.32
CA TRP A 40 0.36 -7.67 -9.41
C TRP A 40 -0.81 -6.71 -9.60
N PRO A 41 -1.55 -6.27 -8.54
CA PRO A 41 -2.69 -5.37 -8.71
C PRO A 41 -2.33 -4.02 -9.34
N PHE A 42 -1.07 -3.59 -9.23
CA PHE A 42 -0.61 -2.33 -9.81
C PHE A 42 -0.66 -2.30 -11.34
N PHE A 43 -0.56 -3.47 -11.97
CA PHE A 43 -0.58 -3.60 -13.43
C PHE A 43 -1.99 -3.82 -14.00
N ILE A 44 -3.00 -3.95 -13.13
CA ILE A 44 -4.39 -4.19 -13.51
C ILE A 44 -5.19 -2.93 -13.19
N SER A 45 -6.03 -2.48 -14.13
CA SER A 45 -6.97 -1.38 -13.85
C SER A 45 -7.90 -1.75 -12.70
N SER A 46 -8.16 -0.80 -11.77
CA SER A 46 -9.10 -0.98 -10.66
C SER A 46 -10.49 -1.41 -11.11
N LEU A 47 -10.90 -0.97 -12.32
CA LEU A 47 -12.17 -1.39 -12.91
C LEU A 47 -12.18 -2.89 -13.23
N ILE A 48 -11.13 -3.39 -13.88
CA ILE A 48 -10.99 -4.83 -14.22
C ILE A 48 -10.88 -5.66 -12.95
N LEU A 49 -10.12 -5.19 -11.98
CA LEU A 49 -10.01 -5.83 -10.67
C LEU A 49 -11.39 -5.91 -9.99
N GLY A 50 -12.17 -4.83 -10.01
CA GLY A 50 -13.52 -4.79 -9.48
C GLY A 50 -14.45 -5.82 -10.14
N PHE A 51 -14.43 -5.94 -11.46
CA PHE A 51 -15.17 -6.99 -12.17
C PHE A 51 -14.71 -8.40 -11.77
N GLY A 52 -13.40 -8.61 -11.61
CA GLY A 52 -12.86 -9.88 -11.12
C GLY A 52 -13.42 -10.26 -9.74
N TRP A 53 -13.52 -9.30 -8.84
CA TRP A 53 -14.12 -9.51 -7.52
C TRP A 53 -15.63 -9.82 -7.60
N ILE A 54 -16.37 -9.17 -8.50
CA ILE A 54 -17.79 -9.48 -8.73
C ILE A 54 -17.97 -10.92 -9.22
N LEU A 55 -17.14 -11.36 -10.17
CA LEU A 55 -17.18 -12.72 -10.69
C LEU A 55 -16.83 -13.78 -9.64
N MET A 56 -15.97 -13.44 -8.68
CA MET A 56 -15.56 -14.37 -7.61
C MET A 56 -16.49 -14.31 -6.39
N TYR A 57 -16.74 -13.11 -5.87
CA TYR A 57 -17.38 -12.88 -4.56
C TYR A 57 -18.74 -12.18 -4.64
N GLY A 58 -19.20 -11.82 -5.83
CA GLY A 58 -20.54 -11.25 -6.03
C GLY A 58 -21.66 -12.25 -5.67
N PRO A 59 -22.94 -11.83 -5.67
CA PRO A 59 -24.06 -12.68 -5.29
C PRO A 59 -24.21 -13.97 -6.10
N ALA A 60 -23.83 -13.92 -7.39
CA ALA A 60 -23.77 -15.07 -8.32
C ALA A 60 -22.31 -15.46 -8.64
N GLY A 61 -21.34 -15.03 -7.83
CA GLY A 61 -19.93 -15.31 -8.05
C GLY A 61 -19.55 -16.75 -7.72
N PHE A 62 -18.46 -17.20 -8.31
CA PHE A 62 -17.98 -18.59 -8.20
C PHE A 62 -17.83 -19.03 -6.74
N ILE A 63 -17.10 -18.25 -5.94
CA ILE A 63 -16.85 -18.57 -4.53
C ILE A 63 -18.13 -18.43 -3.71
N SER A 64 -18.95 -17.43 -3.99
CA SER A 64 -20.22 -17.22 -3.29
C SER A 64 -21.20 -18.37 -3.54
N THR A 65 -21.30 -18.88 -4.75
CA THR A 65 -22.16 -20.03 -5.08
C THR A 65 -21.68 -21.29 -4.36
N TYR A 66 -20.37 -21.57 -4.42
CA TYR A 66 -19.77 -22.70 -3.72
C TYR A 66 -19.98 -22.66 -2.20
N PHE A 67 -19.86 -21.45 -1.61
CA PHE A 67 -20.13 -21.27 -0.18
C PHE A 67 -21.60 -21.44 0.19
N LYS A 68 -22.52 -20.99 -0.68
CA LYS A 68 -23.97 -21.21 -0.48
C LYS A 68 -24.33 -22.69 -0.49
N ASP A 69 -23.73 -23.46 -1.39
CA ASP A 69 -23.99 -24.88 -1.52
C ASP A 69 -23.52 -25.70 -0.30
N ILE A 70 -22.41 -25.27 0.36
CA ILE A 70 -21.86 -25.98 1.51
C ILE A 70 -22.44 -25.48 2.84
N PHE A 71 -22.55 -24.15 3.03
CA PHE A 71 -22.90 -23.52 4.29
C PHE A 71 -24.30 -22.90 4.33
N GLY A 72 -25.06 -22.98 3.23
CA GLY A 72 -26.41 -22.41 3.13
C GLY A 72 -26.46 -20.87 3.04
N GLY A 73 -25.32 -20.18 3.06
CA GLY A 73 -25.25 -18.70 2.98
C GLY A 73 -23.85 -18.18 2.79
N VAL A 74 -23.72 -16.90 2.51
CA VAL A 74 -22.45 -16.19 2.30
C VAL A 74 -22.24 -15.19 3.43
N PRO A 75 -21.12 -15.24 4.17
CA PRO A 75 -20.88 -14.35 5.29
C PRO A 75 -20.42 -12.92 4.88
N TRP A 76 -20.26 -12.67 3.59
CA TRP A 76 -19.83 -11.35 3.07
C TRP A 76 -20.85 -10.74 2.12
N ASN A 77 -20.82 -9.41 2.04
CA ASN A 77 -21.56 -8.65 1.05
C ASN A 77 -20.60 -7.71 0.31
N LEU A 78 -20.35 -8.02 -0.96
CA LEU A 78 -19.48 -7.20 -1.80
C LEU A 78 -20.07 -5.81 -2.08
N TYR A 79 -21.40 -5.74 -2.24
CA TYR A 79 -22.14 -4.50 -2.48
C TYR A 79 -22.43 -3.75 -1.17
N SER A 80 -21.37 -3.48 -0.41
CA SER A 80 -21.42 -2.78 0.86
C SER A 80 -20.18 -1.87 1.02
N ILE A 81 -20.23 -0.92 1.93
CA ILE A 81 -19.06 -0.06 2.22
C ILE A 81 -17.82 -0.88 2.60
N PRO A 82 -17.90 -1.90 3.49
CA PRO A 82 -16.76 -2.77 3.76
C PRO A 82 -16.26 -3.54 2.53
N GLY A 83 -17.17 -4.03 1.67
CA GLY A 83 -16.81 -4.73 0.43
C GLY A 83 -16.05 -3.83 -0.53
N MET A 84 -16.50 -2.60 -0.72
CA MET A 84 -15.78 -1.58 -1.50
C MET A 84 -14.41 -1.28 -0.90
N ALA A 85 -14.34 -1.08 0.42
CA ALA A 85 -13.09 -0.76 1.10
C ALA A 85 -12.05 -1.88 1.00
N ILE A 86 -12.45 -3.15 1.10
CA ILE A 86 -11.54 -4.30 0.95
C ILE A 86 -11.01 -4.38 -0.48
N THR A 87 -11.87 -4.23 -1.48
CA THR A 87 -11.45 -4.28 -2.90
C THR A 87 -10.46 -3.15 -3.20
N GLU A 88 -10.75 -1.94 -2.74
CA GLU A 88 -9.88 -0.78 -2.92
C GLU A 88 -8.55 -0.94 -2.17
N ALA A 89 -8.59 -1.47 -0.95
CA ALA A 89 -7.38 -1.75 -0.17
C ALA A 89 -6.46 -2.74 -0.89
N VAL A 90 -7.00 -3.78 -1.53
CA VAL A 90 -6.21 -4.72 -2.33
C VAL A 90 -5.63 -4.05 -3.58
N ALA A 91 -6.40 -3.19 -4.26
CA ALA A 91 -5.94 -2.46 -5.43
C ALA A 91 -4.78 -1.51 -5.11
N LEU A 92 -4.80 -0.86 -3.95
CA LEU A 92 -3.80 0.11 -3.50
C LEU A 92 -2.69 -0.49 -2.61
N ALA A 93 -2.81 -1.75 -2.19
CA ALA A 93 -1.80 -2.44 -1.38
C ALA A 93 -0.36 -2.39 -1.95
N PRO A 94 -0.14 -2.45 -3.29
CA PRO A 94 1.19 -2.34 -3.87
C PRO A 94 1.92 -1.05 -3.47
N ILE A 95 1.20 0.05 -3.29
CA ILE A 95 1.80 1.35 -2.91
C ILE A 95 2.40 1.23 -1.51
N ALA A 96 1.64 0.76 -0.53
CA ALA A 96 2.12 0.56 0.83
C ALA A 96 3.30 -0.44 0.87
N TYR A 97 3.21 -1.51 0.08
CA TYR A 97 4.30 -2.48 -0.06
C TYR A 97 5.59 -1.84 -0.55
N VAL A 98 5.54 -1.02 -1.61
CA VAL A 98 6.74 -0.36 -2.18
C VAL A 98 7.38 0.58 -1.16
N PHE A 99 6.59 1.38 -0.44
CA PHE A 99 7.10 2.26 0.61
C PHE A 99 7.81 1.49 1.72
N CYS A 100 7.17 0.45 2.25
CA CYS A 100 7.74 -0.39 3.30
C CYS A 100 8.97 -1.17 2.81
N ALA A 101 8.92 -1.74 1.61
CA ALA A 101 10.03 -2.49 1.03
C ALA A 101 11.26 -1.60 0.78
N ASN A 102 11.07 -0.37 0.30
CA ASN A 102 12.16 0.58 0.11
C ASN A 102 12.77 1.02 1.44
N ALA A 103 11.97 1.27 2.46
CA ALA A 103 12.46 1.59 3.79
C ALA A 103 13.30 0.45 4.39
N LEU A 104 12.85 -0.80 4.24
CA LEU A 104 13.62 -1.97 4.67
C LEU A 104 14.93 -2.15 3.90
N ARG A 105 14.94 -1.84 2.61
CA ARG A 105 16.18 -1.93 1.80
C ARG A 105 17.21 -0.88 2.17
N GLN A 106 16.76 0.30 2.61
CA GLN A 106 17.61 1.42 3.02
C GLN A 106 18.04 1.30 4.49
N SER A 107 17.42 0.41 5.26
CA SER A 107 17.77 0.23 6.65
C SER A 107 19.10 -0.47 6.81
N ASP A 108 19.85 -0.05 7.82
CA ASP A 108 21.14 -0.65 8.16
C ASP A 108 20.91 -2.03 8.80
N SER A 109 21.46 -3.08 8.18
CA SER A 109 21.43 -4.45 8.71
C SER A 109 22.21 -4.59 10.04
N SER A 110 23.00 -3.58 10.40
CA SER A 110 23.76 -3.58 11.66
C SER A 110 22.86 -3.63 12.89
N LEU A 111 21.71 -2.97 12.87
CA LEU A 111 20.72 -2.99 13.96
C LEU A 111 20.15 -4.38 14.19
N GLU A 112 19.85 -5.09 13.10
CA GLU A 112 19.34 -6.46 13.15
C GLU A 112 20.41 -7.42 13.67
N SER A 113 21.65 -7.27 13.18
CA SER A 113 22.79 -8.06 13.63
C SER A 113 23.13 -7.80 15.10
N ALA A 114 23.11 -6.56 15.56
CA ALA A 114 23.30 -6.21 16.96
C ALA A 114 22.25 -6.85 17.88
N ALA A 115 20.98 -6.83 17.47
CA ALA A 115 19.91 -7.47 18.21
C ALA A 115 20.09 -9.00 18.27
N GLN A 116 20.57 -9.64 17.20
CA GLN A 116 20.89 -11.08 17.17
C GLN A 116 22.02 -11.41 18.15
N VAL A 117 23.09 -10.62 18.16
CA VAL A 117 24.21 -10.79 19.10
C VAL A 117 23.75 -10.68 20.57
N CYS A 118 22.78 -9.81 20.83
CA CYS A 118 22.13 -9.69 22.16
C CYS A 118 21.15 -10.83 22.47
N GLY A 119 21.06 -11.88 21.63
CA GLY A 119 20.18 -13.03 21.87
C GLY A 119 18.72 -12.81 21.56
N ALA A 120 18.36 -11.74 20.81
CA ALA A 120 16.98 -11.51 20.43
C ALA A 120 16.52 -12.53 19.37
N GLY A 121 15.42 -13.24 19.65
CA GLY A 121 14.80 -14.13 18.69
C GLY A 121 14.12 -13.35 17.53
N PRO A 122 13.81 -14.02 16.38
CA PRO A 122 13.33 -13.37 15.16
C PRO A 122 12.03 -12.59 15.36
N PHE A 123 11.11 -13.07 16.19
CA PHE A 123 9.87 -12.37 16.52
C PHE A 123 10.11 -11.09 17.35
N ARG A 124 11.10 -11.13 18.25
CA ARG A 124 11.47 -9.97 19.04
C ARG A 124 12.13 -8.89 18.16
N ILE A 125 12.99 -9.30 17.22
CA ILE A 125 13.61 -8.39 16.23
C ILE A 125 12.52 -7.75 15.37
N LEU A 126 11.58 -8.53 14.86
CA LEU A 126 10.46 -8.02 14.07
C LEU A 126 9.69 -6.93 14.83
N ARG A 127 9.31 -7.21 16.08
CA ARG A 127 8.45 -6.30 16.87
C ARG A 127 9.20 -5.11 17.46
N ALA A 128 10.45 -5.29 17.90
CA ALA A 128 11.22 -4.27 18.61
C ALA A 128 12.09 -3.39 17.69
N VAL A 129 12.47 -3.90 16.50
CA VAL A 129 13.36 -3.20 15.58
C VAL A 129 12.63 -2.88 14.27
N ILE A 130 12.13 -3.89 13.56
CA ILE A 130 11.59 -3.73 12.20
C ILE A 130 10.27 -2.94 12.21
N VAL A 131 9.31 -3.30 13.06
CA VAL A 131 7.99 -2.61 13.10
C VAL A 131 8.10 -1.14 13.48
N PRO A 132 8.87 -0.73 14.52
CA PRO A 132 9.07 0.69 14.81
C PRO A 132 9.74 1.46 13.68
N MET A 133 10.69 0.85 12.97
CA MET A 133 11.38 1.46 11.84
C MET A 133 10.46 1.63 10.63
N LEU A 134 9.45 0.79 10.48
CA LEU A 134 8.45 0.90 9.43
C LEU A 134 7.34 1.92 9.72
N ARG A 135 7.25 2.47 10.93
CA ARG A 135 6.21 3.46 11.28
C ARG A 135 6.18 4.66 10.33
N PRO A 136 7.29 5.37 10.05
CA PRO A 136 7.27 6.50 9.14
C PRO A 136 6.78 6.12 7.74
N PRO A 137 7.34 5.13 7.03
CA PRO A 137 6.86 4.75 5.70
C PRO A 137 5.43 4.25 5.69
N MET A 138 4.94 3.60 6.76
CA MET A 138 3.55 3.20 6.90
C MET A 138 2.62 4.41 7.01
N VAL A 139 2.98 5.42 7.78
CA VAL A 139 2.20 6.66 7.90
C VAL A 139 2.15 7.39 6.55
N TYR A 140 3.29 7.56 5.89
CA TYR A 140 3.35 8.21 4.57
C TYR A 140 2.53 7.47 3.51
N SER A 141 2.67 6.15 3.44
CA SER A 141 1.89 5.34 2.48
C SER A 141 0.40 5.35 2.80
N SER A 142 0.01 5.36 4.08
CA SER A 142 -1.39 5.42 4.49
C SER A 142 -2.07 6.73 4.07
N ILE A 143 -1.39 7.86 4.23
CA ILE A 143 -1.91 9.17 3.79
C ILE A 143 -2.07 9.19 2.27
N LEU A 144 -1.08 8.68 1.54
CA LEU A 144 -1.12 8.61 0.08
C LEU A 144 -2.26 7.70 -0.41
N VAL A 145 -2.36 6.49 0.14
CA VAL A 145 -3.43 5.53 -0.18
C VAL A 145 -4.80 6.12 0.14
N PHE A 146 -4.95 6.79 1.28
CA PHE A 146 -6.19 7.45 1.65
C PHE A 146 -6.58 8.56 0.65
N SER A 147 -5.62 9.41 0.25
CA SER A 147 -5.86 10.46 -0.75
C SER A 147 -6.30 9.87 -2.09
N MET A 148 -5.63 8.83 -2.56
CA MET A 148 -6.01 8.16 -3.81
C MET A 148 -7.36 7.44 -3.71
N SER A 149 -7.69 6.85 -2.57
CA SER A 149 -8.96 6.15 -2.35
C SER A 149 -10.17 7.10 -2.41
N ILE A 150 -10.04 8.35 -1.93
CA ILE A 150 -11.12 9.35 -2.01
C ILE A 150 -11.45 9.69 -3.48
N GLU A 151 -10.44 9.72 -4.34
CA GLU A 151 -10.59 10.10 -5.75
C GLU A 151 -11.06 8.93 -6.63
N THR A 152 -10.96 7.69 -6.14
CA THR A 152 -11.31 6.51 -6.93
C THR A 152 -12.80 6.47 -7.23
N LEU A 153 -13.14 6.31 -8.51
CA LEU A 153 -14.51 6.18 -9.01
C LEU A 153 -14.88 4.72 -9.32
N SER A 154 -13.93 3.89 -9.75
CA SER A 154 -14.18 2.58 -10.37
C SER A 154 -14.94 1.62 -9.45
N VAL A 155 -14.44 1.39 -8.25
CA VAL A 155 -15.04 0.43 -7.28
C VAL A 155 -16.38 0.94 -6.76
N PRO A 156 -16.51 2.21 -6.32
CA PRO A 156 -17.81 2.75 -5.91
C PRO A 156 -18.87 2.76 -7.01
N LEU A 157 -18.48 2.97 -8.25
CA LEU A 157 -19.40 2.94 -9.40
C LEU A 157 -19.94 1.52 -9.61
N LEU A 158 -19.07 0.50 -9.53
CA LEU A 158 -19.45 -0.91 -9.74
C LEU A 158 -20.30 -1.49 -8.61
N TYR A 159 -19.98 -1.17 -7.34
CA TYR A 159 -20.59 -1.81 -6.18
C TYR A 159 -21.61 -0.92 -5.49
N GLY A 160 -21.34 0.38 -5.41
CA GLY A 160 -22.20 1.32 -4.70
C GLY A 160 -23.43 1.71 -5.50
N GLN A 161 -23.28 2.02 -6.78
CA GLN A 161 -24.38 2.48 -7.63
C GLN A 161 -25.56 1.51 -7.71
N PRO A 162 -25.37 0.18 -7.89
CA PRO A 162 -26.48 -0.77 -7.95
C PRO A 162 -27.33 -0.85 -6.67
N VAL A 163 -26.74 -0.52 -5.51
CA VAL A 163 -27.42 -0.55 -4.20
C VAL A 163 -27.73 0.84 -3.65
N GLY A 164 -27.54 1.89 -4.45
CA GLY A 164 -27.87 3.27 -4.08
C GLY A 164 -26.86 3.91 -3.12
N ILE A 165 -25.71 3.32 -2.85
CA ILE A 165 -24.65 3.91 -2.03
C ILE A 165 -23.89 4.92 -2.89
N LYS A 166 -23.98 6.20 -2.53
CA LYS A 166 -23.25 7.28 -3.18
C LYS A 166 -22.07 7.71 -2.30
N VAL A 167 -20.86 7.56 -2.79
CA VAL A 167 -19.68 8.18 -2.23
C VAL A 167 -19.36 9.46 -2.99
N PHE A 168 -18.38 10.24 -2.52
CA PHE A 168 -18.06 11.54 -3.09
C PHE A 168 -17.79 11.50 -4.60
N SER A 169 -16.97 10.57 -5.06
CA SER A 169 -16.62 10.40 -6.47
C SER A 169 -17.86 10.04 -7.34
N THR A 170 -18.71 9.13 -6.87
CA THR A 170 -19.96 8.78 -7.57
C THR A 170 -21.00 9.90 -7.50
N PHE A 171 -21.02 10.72 -6.45
CA PHE A 171 -21.86 11.91 -6.37
C PHE A 171 -21.47 12.92 -7.47
N LEU A 172 -20.18 13.23 -7.62
CA LEU A 172 -19.70 14.10 -8.70
C LEU A 172 -20.04 13.54 -10.08
N TYR A 173 -19.81 12.25 -10.27
CA TYR A 173 -20.08 11.58 -11.54
C TYR A 173 -21.56 11.64 -11.92
N THR A 174 -22.46 11.29 -10.98
CA THR A 174 -23.90 11.25 -11.25
C THR A 174 -24.49 12.64 -11.47
N ASN A 175 -24.07 13.64 -10.70
CA ASN A 175 -24.61 15.02 -10.83
C ASN A 175 -23.92 15.81 -11.96
N GLY A 176 -22.69 15.45 -12.34
CA GLY A 176 -21.96 16.14 -13.40
C GLY A 176 -22.17 15.53 -14.78
N LEU A 177 -21.94 14.23 -14.91
CA LEU A 177 -21.89 13.58 -16.22
C LEU A 177 -23.18 12.84 -16.60
N GLN A 178 -23.94 12.35 -15.62
CA GLN A 178 -25.19 11.62 -15.87
C GLN A 178 -26.44 12.50 -15.79
N SER A 179 -26.35 13.69 -15.21
CA SER A 179 -27.50 14.61 -15.09
C SER A 179 -27.79 15.28 -16.40
N ILE A 180 -29.09 15.37 -16.78
CA ILE A 180 -29.57 16.11 -17.94
C ILE A 180 -29.33 17.63 -17.76
N ASN A 181 -29.43 18.11 -16.53
CA ASN A 181 -29.15 19.50 -16.14
C ASN A 181 -28.07 19.51 -15.04
N PRO A 182 -26.77 19.49 -15.37
CA PRO A 182 -25.70 19.47 -14.40
C PRO A 182 -25.63 20.81 -13.64
N ASP A 183 -25.60 20.74 -12.33
CA ASP A 183 -25.33 21.91 -11.49
C ASP A 183 -23.81 22.12 -11.35
N TYR A 184 -23.25 22.92 -12.23
CA TYR A 184 -21.82 23.22 -12.24
C TYR A 184 -21.35 23.96 -10.99
N GLY A 185 -22.26 24.67 -10.29
CA GLY A 185 -21.95 25.33 -9.03
C GLY A 185 -21.67 24.34 -7.91
N VAL A 186 -22.53 23.33 -7.77
CA VAL A 186 -22.35 22.23 -6.81
C VAL A 186 -21.11 21.41 -7.16
N LEU A 187 -20.90 21.10 -8.44
CA LEU A 187 -19.71 20.34 -8.88
C LEU A 187 -18.43 21.11 -8.61
N GLY A 188 -18.39 22.40 -8.94
CA GLY A 188 -17.23 23.25 -8.70
C GLY A 188 -16.90 23.38 -7.21
N SER A 189 -17.90 23.63 -6.36
CA SER A 189 -17.72 23.74 -4.91
C SER A 189 -17.24 22.43 -4.28
N ALA A 190 -17.81 21.30 -4.70
CA ALA A 190 -17.40 19.98 -4.23
C ALA A 190 -15.97 19.64 -4.67
N SER A 191 -15.60 19.96 -5.93
CA SER A 191 -14.22 19.74 -6.43
C SER A 191 -13.19 20.60 -5.68
N VAL A 192 -13.54 21.84 -5.35
CA VAL A 192 -12.67 22.71 -4.53
C VAL A 192 -12.54 22.18 -3.10
N LEU A 193 -13.61 21.64 -2.53
CA LEU A 193 -13.58 21.04 -1.20
C LEU A 193 -12.59 19.87 -1.14
N ILE A 194 -12.65 18.94 -2.11
CA ILE A 194 -11.72 17.79 -2.14
C ILE A 194 -10.28 18.24 -2.37
N LEU A 195 -10.08 19.27 -3.19
CA LEU A 195 -8.76 19.87 -3.38
C LEU A 195 -8.16 20.35 -2.04
N PHE A 196 -8.95 21.05 -1.24
CA PHE A 196 -8.50 21.50 0.09
C PHE A 196 -8.21 20.35 1.03
N VAL A 197 -9.03 19.28 1.01
CA VAL A 197 -8.79 18.07 1.81
C VAL A 197 -7.48 17.41 1.38
N THR A 198 -7.27 17.20 0.08
CA THR A 198 -6.06 16.56 -0.46
C THR A 198 -4.82 17.40 -0.16
N VAL A 199 -4.86 18.70 -0.39
CA VAL A 199 -3.76 19.63 -0.06
C VAL A 199 -3.48 19.61 1.44
N GLY A 200 -4.50 19.62 2.30
CA GLY A 200 -4.35 19.52 3.74
C GLY A 200 -3.65 18.23 4.17
N LEU A 201 -4.01 17.09 3.56
CA LEU A 201 -3.34 15.80 3.82
C LEU A 201 -1.87 15.81 3.40
N VAL A 202 -1.55 16.41 2.24
CA VAL A 202 -0.16 16.57 1.77
C VAL A 202 0.64 17.47 2.73
N PHE A 203 0.05 18.54 3.25
CA PHE A 203 0.70 19.36 4.26
C PHE A 203 0.97 18.62 5.57
N VAL A 204 0.02 17.80 6.02
CA VAL A 204 0.23 16.93 7.20
C VAL A 204 1.37 15.95 6.94
N GLN A 205 1.40 15.34 5.75
CA GLN A 205 2.46 14.43 5.35
C GLN A 205 3.84 15.12 5.33
N ALA A 206 3.92 16.37 4.85
CA ALA A 206 5.18 17.11 4.77
C ALA A 206 5.74 17.53 6.14
N LYS A 207 4.90 17.55 7.20
CA LYS A 207 5.32 17.91 8.57
C LYS A 207 5.65 16.69 9.45
N LEU A 208 5.29 15.48 9.03
CA LEU A 208 5.60 14.22 9.73
C LEU A 208 6.96 13.68 9.32
#